data_970ffa2a73bdb04b09d81aceb8edac9e
#
_entry.id   970ffa2a73bdb04b09d81aceb8edac9e
#
_cell.length_a   1.000
_cell.length_b   1.000
_cell.length_c   1.000
_cell.angle_alpha   90.00
_cell.angle_beta   90.00
_cell.angle_gamma   90.00
#
_symmetry.space_group_name_H-M   'P 1'
#
loop_
_entity.id
_entity.type
_entity.pdbx_description
1 polymer ?
#
loop_
_entity_poly.entity_id
_entity_poly.type
_entity_poly.pdbx_seq_one_letter_code
_entity_poly.pdbx_strand_id
1 'polypeptide(L)'
;MTEKIIILDAGSQVTQLIGRRLRELNVFCEIYPYNKMPEIDPSVKGVIISGSPCSVRDANAPQIDIDSIIGKLPLLGICYGAQYIASRCGGSVEGSLAREYGRAMLNVVKADSPLLKGVEAHSQVWMSHGDTISAIPGNAEVIASTDDVVNAAFQFKDNAVYAVQFHPEVFHSVEGTKILSNFAFDICGCKGEWTPASFSETTVEELRSQLGDDKVILGLSGGVDSTVAGVLLNKAIGHNLTCIFVNNGLLRKNEYEDVMHSYEDMGLNVIGADASADFLRELAGVTEPEAKRKIIGRLFVETFDKYAKTIENARWLAQGTIYPDVIESAGIPGIASKIKSHHNVGGLPEKMHLKVVEPLKMLFKDEVRRVGRSLGIKEELIGRHPFPGPSLAIRIIGDVTEEKLRVLREADDIYIRGLRNYDCTGMGFPSASDPRVMATNLYDAIWQAGVILLPIKSVGVMGDERTYENPVALRAVVSTDAMTADWFQFPYDFLAKISDEIINKVRGVNRVVYDISSKPPATIEWE
;
A
#
# COMPACT_ATOMS: atom_id res chain seq x y z
N MET A 1 -21.19 5.24 -16.88
CA MET A 1 -19.91 4.51 -16.82
C MET A 1 -18.85 5.50 -16.34
N THR A 2 -18.05 5.13 -15.38
CA THR A 2 -16.97 5.97 -14.84
C THR A 2 -15.87 6.16 -15.89
N GLU A 3 -15.51 7.42 -16.17
CA GLU A 3 -14.41 7.73 -17.09
C GLU A 3 -13.10 7.15 -16.56
N LYS A 4 -12.26 6.57 -17.43
CA LYS A 4 -11.02 5.90 -17.00
C LYS A 4 -9.85 6.09 -17.95
N ILE A 5 -8.65 6.02 -17.37
CA ILE A 5 -7.38 5.91 -18.07
C ILE A 5 -6.86 4.48 -17.91
N ILE A 6 -6.47 3.85 -19.01
CA ILE A 6 -5.85 2.52 -18.98
C ILE A 6 -4.34 2.69 -18.82
N ILE A 7 -3.74 1.92 -17.93
CA ILE A 7 -2.29 1.84 -17.76
C ILE A 7 -1.83 0.45 -18.22
N LEU A 8 -0.97 0.41 -19.22
CA LEU A 8 -0.34 -0.82 -19.70
C LEU A 8 0.98 -1.02 -18.97
N ASP A 9 1.01 -2.05 -18.13
CA ASP A 9 2.17 -2.40 -17.33
C ASP A 9 3.18 -3.21 -18.14
N ALA A 10 4.31 -2.61 -18.48
CA ALA A 10 5.43 -3.25 -19.15
C ALA A 10 6.43 -3.90 -18.18
N GLY A 11 6.09 -4.04 -16.91
CA GLY A 11 6.90 -4.70 -15.87
C GLY A 11 7.67 -3.76 -14.97
N SER A 12 7.33 -2.47 -14.92
CA SER A 12 7.98 -1.51 -14.02
C SER A 12 7.57 -1.74 -12.56
N GLN A 13 8.53 -1.62 -11.65
CA GLN A 13 8.26 -1.64 -10.21
C GLN A 13 7.41 -0.45 -9.75
N VAL A 14 7.38 0.63 -10.52
CA VAL A 14 6.67 1.88 -10.17
C VAL A 14 5.36 2.08 -10.95
N THR A 15 4.89 1.09 -11.73
CA THR A 15 3.62 1.18 -12.46
C THR A 15 2.45 1.55 -11.55
N GLN A 16 2.37 0.97 -10.36
CA GLN A 16 1.30 1.27 -9.41
C GLN A 16 1.30 2.74 -8.95
N LEU A 17 2.46 3.43 -8.97
CA LEU A 17 2.54 4.85 -8.63
C LEU A 17 1.85 5.71 -9.68
N ILE A 18 1.89 5.34 -10.97
CA ILE A 18 1.13 6.03 -12.03
C ILE A 18 -0.36 6.00 -11.67
N GLY A 19 -0.87 4.81 -11.35
CA GLY A 19 -2.26 4.64 -10.94
C GLY A 19 -2.62 5.47 -9.71
N ARG A 20 -1.78 5.44 -8.67
CA ARG A 20 -1.99 6.23 -7.45
C ARG A 20 -2.05 7.74 -7.73
N ARG A 21 -1.15 8.27 -8.57
CA ARG A 21 -1.16 9.69 -8.94
C ARG A 21 -2.45 10.09 -9.66
N LEU A 22 -2.94 9.26 -10.60
CA LEU A 22 -4.22 9.51 -11.25
C LEU A 22 -5.40 9.47 -10.25
N ARG A 23 -5.38 8.52 -9.31
CA ARG A 23 -6.41 8.42 -8.27
C ARG A 23 -6.37 9.57 -7.27
N GLU A 24 -5.20 10.10 -6.96
CA GLU A 24 -5.03 11.34 -6.17
C GLU A 24 -5.67 12.55 -6.88
N LEU A 25 -5.69 12.54 -8.22
CA LEU A 25 -6.38 13.53 -9.05
C LEU A 25 -7.88 13.23 -9.24
N ASN A 26 -8.44 12.26 -8.52
CA ASN A 26 -9.82 11.78 -8.67
C ASN A 26 -10.13 11.23 -10.08
N VAL A 27 -9.14 10.71 -10.78
CA VAL A 27 -9.30 10.05 -12.08
C VAL A 27 -9.21 8.54 -11.90
N PHE A 28 -10.27 7.83 -12.30
CA PHE A 28 -10.27 6.38 -12.27
C PHE A 28 -9.28 5.82 -13.28
N CYS A 29 -8.56 4.78 -12.92
CA CYS A 29 -7.65 4.07 -13.82
C CYS A 29 -7.64 2.58 -13.54
N GLU A 30 -7.30 1.81 -14.55
CA GLU A 30 -7.12 0.37 -14.46
C GLU A 30 -5.75 0.00 -15.02
N ILE A 31 -5.06 -0.91 -14.35
CA ILE A 31 -3.73 -1.41 -14.75
C ILE A 31 -3.90 -2.80 -15.35
N TYR A 32 -3.42 -2.97 -16.57
CA TYR A 32 -3.42 -4.23 -17.30
C TYR A 32 -2.00 -4.62 -17.72
N PRO A 33 -1.66 -5.91 -17.77
CA PRO A 33 -0.43 -6.36 -18.42
C PRO A 33 -0.37 -5.83 -19.87
N TYR A 34 0.81 -5.44 -20.31
CA TYR A 34 1.04 -4.82 -21.63
C TYR A 34 0.45 -5.61 -22.81
N ASN A 35 0.32 -6.92 -22.68
CA ASN A 35 -0.20 -7.84 -23.71
C ASN A 35 -1.68 -8.19 -23.54
N LYS A 36 -2.40 -7.53 -22.62
CA LYS A 36 -3.81 -7.76 -22.32
C LYS A 36 -4.59 -6.45 -22.34
N MET A 37 -4.45 -5.68 -23.43
CA MET A 37 -5.26 -4.48 -23.63
C MET A 37 -6.74 -4.86 -23.59
N PRO A 38 -7.56 -4.23 -22.71
CA PRO A 38 -8.99 -4.46 -22.68
C PRO A 38 -9.68 -3.85 -23.91
N GLU A 39 -10.92 -4.23 -24.15
CA GLU A 39 -11.75 -3.60 -25.17
C GLU A 39 -11.92 -2.09 -24.86
N ILE A 40 -11.73 -1.27 -25.89
CA ILE A 40 -11.87 0.19 -25.78
C ILE A 40 -13.35 0.53 -25.88
N ASP A 41 -13.95 0.90 -24.76
CA ASP A 41 -15.31 1.43 -24.66
C ASP A 41 -15.29 2.97 -24.49
N PRO A 42 -16.44 3.67 -24.60
CA PRO A 42 -16.52 5.13 -24.51
C PRO A 42 -16.08 5.72 -23.15
N SER A 43 -15.94 4.91 -22.11
CA SER A 43 -15.43 5.36 -20.82
C SER A 43 -13.92 5.52 -20.80
N VAL A 44 -13.19 4.87 -21.72
CA VAL A 44 -11.73 4.98 -21.85
C VAL A 44 -11.37 6.32 -22.47
N LYS A 45 -10.67 7.17 -21.72
CA LYS A 45 -10.30 8.53 -22.13
C LYS A 45 -8.85 8.65 -22.60
N GLY A 46 -7.98 7.72 -22.21
CA GLY A 46 -6.57 7.72 -22.63
C GLY A 46 -5.85 6.47 -22.16
N VAL A 47 -4.64 6.31 -22.64
CA VAL A 47 -3.77 5.18 -22.33
C VAL A 47 -2.39 5.68 -21.88
N ILE A 48 -1.83 5.05 -20.85
CA ILE A 48 -0.45 5.28 -20.39
C ILE A 48 0.33 3.98 -20.53
N ILE A 49 1.50 4.01 -21.11
CA ILE A 49 2.47 2.90 -21.14
C ILE A 49 3.52 3.15 -20.08
N SER A 50 3.70 2.22 -19.16
CA SER A 50 4.67 2.33 -18.07
C SER A 50 6.12 2.13 -18.50
N GLY A 51 7.05 2.30 -17.55
CA GLY A 51 8.42 1.83 -17.67
C GLY A 51 8.54 0.29 -17.74
N SER A 52 9.74 -0.20 -17.99
CA SER A 52 10.12 -1.61 -17.97
C SER A 52 11.57 -1.78 -17.54
N PRO A 53 11.95 -2.89 -16.88
CA PRO A 53 13.36 -3.23 -16.67
C PRO A 53 14.07 -3.70 -17.96
N CYS A 54 13.31 -4.01 -19.03
CA CYS A 54 13.85 -4.45 -20.31
C CYS A 54 14.29 -3.28 -21.20
N SER A 55 15.25 -3.50 -22.07
CA SER A 55 15.53 -2.60 -23.21
C SER A 55 14.54 -2.86 -24.34
N VAL A 56 14.11 -1.83 -25.06
CA VAL A 56 13.29 -1.99 -26.28
C VAL A 56 14.03 -2.76 -27.38
N ARG A 57 15.36 -2.91 -27.26
CA ARG A 57 16.25 -3.64 -28.18
C ARG A 57 16.37 -5.11 -27.83
N ASP A 58 15.88 -5.53 -26.67
CA ASP A 58 15.94 -6.92 -26.25
C ASP A 58 14.97 -7.79 -27.06
N ALA A 59 15.37 -9.02 -27.37
CA ALA A 59 14.51 -9.97 -28.09
C ALA A 59 13.20 -10.29 -27.35
N ASN A 60 13.21 -10.19 -26.01
CA ASN A 60 12.08 -10.45 -25.15
C ASN A 60 11.41 -9.17 -24.62
N ALA A 61 11.68 -8.02 -25.25
CA ALA A 61 11.07 -6.75 -24.85
C ALA A 61 9.55 -6.82 -24.93
N PRO A 62 8.81 -6.20 -23.98
CA PRO A 62 7.36 -6.09 -24.04
C PRO A 62 6.88 -5.47 -25.37
N GLN A 63 6.08 -6.20 -26.13
CA GLN A 63 5.51 -5.71 -27.39
C GLN A 63 4.07 -5.26 -27.14
N ILE A 64 3.78 -4.00 -27.46
CA ILE A 64 2.50 -3.33 -27.21
C ILE A 64 1.86 -2.96 -28.55
N ASP A 65 0.58 -3.25 -28.71
CA ASP A 65 -0.15 -2.84 -29.92
C ASP A 65 -0.56 -1.35 -29.84
N ILE A 66 0.41 -0.45 -30.07
CA ILE A 66 0.15 0.99 -30.09
C ILE A 66 -0.60 1.44 -31.35
N ASP A 67 -0.57 0.66 -32.43
CA ASP A 67 -1.27 0.98 -33.69
C ASP A 67 -2.79 0.96 -33.50
N SER A 68 -3.28 0.17 -32.54
CA SER A 68 -4.70 0.16 -32.17
C SER A 68 -5.14 1.38 -31.35
N ILE A 69 -4.19 2.14 -30.77
CA ILE A 69 -4.40 3.27 -29.85
C ILE A 69 -4.19 4.61 -30.55
N ILE A 70 -3.07 4.75 -31.30
CA ILE A 70 -2.71 5.99 -31.97
C ILE A 70 -3.80 6.47 -32.92
N GLY A 71 -4.15 7.75 -32.82
CA GLY A 71 -5.22 8.37 -33.60
C GLY A 71 -6.64 8.10 -33.12
N LYS A 72 -6.81 7.24 -32.08
CA LYS A 72 -8.11 6.96 -31.46
C LYS A 72 -8.23 7.49 -30.04
N LEU A 73 -7.17 7.37 -29.26
CA LEU A 73 -7.08 7.82 -27.88
C LEU A 73 -5.78 8.58 -27.61
N PRO A 74 -5.78 9.53 -26.67
CA PRO A 74 -4.55 10.09 -26.14
C PRO A 74 -3.65 9.00 -25.57
N LEU A 75 -2.35 9.09 -25.85
CA LEU A 75 -1.33 8.13 -25.42
C LEU A 75 -0.16 8.85 -24.75
N LEU A 76 0.23 8.39 -23.57
CA LEU A 76 1.44 8.83 -22.86
C LEU A 76 2.39 7.64 -22.66
N GLY A 77 3.60 7.73 -23.16
CA GLY A 77 4.68 6.79 -22.86
C GLY A 77 5.59 7.33 -21.75
N ILE A 78 5.87 6.51 -20.73
CA ILE A 78 6.77 6.85 -19.63
C ILE A 78 7.99 5.93 -19.68
N CYS A 79 9.21 6.48 -19.71
CA CYS A 79 10.49 5.77 -19.71
C CYS A 79 10.55 4.72 -20.84
N TYR A 80 10.41 3.43 -20.55
CA TYR A 80 10.31 2.39 -21.57
C TYR A 80 9.18 2.68 -22.57
N GLY A 81 8.01 3.11 -22.10
CA GLY A 81 6.89 3.47 -22.98
C GLY A 81 7.25 4.58 -23.97
N ALA A 82 8.04 5.56 -23.55
CA ALA A 82 8.56 6.62 -24.43
C ALA A 82 9.53 6.06 -25.47
N GLN A 83 10.47 5.21 -25.06
CA GLN A 83 11.42 4.53 -25.93
C GLN A 83 10.70 3.62 -26.94
N TYR A 84 9.69 2.89 -26.48
CA TYR A 84 8.89 2.01 -27.32
C TYR A 84 8.13 2.78 -28.41
N ILE A 85 7.48 3.89 -28.06
CA ILE A 85 6.81 4.78 -29.01
C ILE A 85 7.81 5.33 -30.02
N ALA A 86 8.98 5.84 -29.55
CA ALA A 86 10.02 6.36 -30.43
C ALA A 86 10.48 5.30 -31.43
N SER A 87 10.88 4.12 -30.94
CA SER A 87 11.38 3.02 -31.79
C SER A 87 10.32 2.51 -32.76
N ARG A 88 9.08 2.33 -32.32
CA ARG A 88 8.01 1.77 -33.15
C ARG A 88 7.53 2.73 -34.24
N CYS A 89 7.63 4.04 -34.00
CA CYS A 89 7.14 5.08 -34.92
C CYS A 89 8.27 5.69 -35.80
N GLY A 90 9.43 5.03 -35.90
CA GLY A 90 10.50 5.44 -36.84
C GLY A 90 11.56 6.36 -36.24
N GLY A 91 11.63 6.50 -34.93
CA GLY A 91 12.76 7.06 -34.18
C GLY A 91 13.83 6.01 -33.89
N SER A 92 14.81 6.35 -33.06
CA SER A 92 15.92 5.48 -32.69
C SER A 92 16.18 5.50 -31.18
N VAL A 93 16.50 4.33 -30.62
CA VAL A 93 16.90 4.15 -29.23
C VAL A 93 18.23 3.44 -29.16
N GLU A 94 19.17 4.00 -28.44
CA GLU A 94 20.54 3.50 -28.32
C GLU A 94 20.89 3.25 -26.85
N GLY A 95 21.86 2.36 -26.62
CA GLY A 95 22.43 2.18 -25.28
C GLY A 95 23.23 3.42 -24.90
N SER A 96 22.87 4.04 -23.79
CA SER A 96 23.64 5.18 -23.30
C SER A 96 24.97 4.72 -22.71
N LEU A 97 26.05 5.40 -23.08
CA LEU A 97 27.37 5.22 -22.46
C LEU A 97 27.39 5.75 -21.02
N ALA A 98 26.58 6.76 -20.72
CA ALA A 98 26.32 7.27 -19.39
C ALA A 98 24.91 6.79 -18.94
N ARG A 99 24.88 5.88 -17.98
CA ARG A 99 23.61 5.48 -17.36
C ARG A 99 23.06 6.66 -16.58
N GLU A 100 21.83 7.07 -16.88
CA GLU A 100 21.19 8.16 -16.16
C GLU A 100 20.27 7.63 -15.07
N TYR A 101 20.77 7.68 -13.84
CA TYR A 101 20.02 7.33 -12.65
C TYR A 101 20.06 8.49 -11.66
N GLY A 102 18.89 8.98 -11.28
CA GLY A 102 18.78 9.99 -10.24
C GLY A 102 18.09 11.28 -10.69
N ARG A 103 18.51 12.38 -10.09
CA ARG A 103 17.92 13.70 -10.29
C ARG A 103 18.50 14.36 -11.53
N ALA A 104 17.63 14.86 -12.40
CA ALA A 104 17.99 15.71 -13.53
C ALA A 104 17.12 16.98 -13.50
N MET A 105 17.62 18.06 -14.13
CA MET A 105 16.87 19.31 -14.26
C MET A 105 16.23 19.37 -15.64
N LEU A 106 14.91 19.56 -15.67
CA LEU A 106 14.14 19.60 -16.91
C LEU A 106 14.22 20.98 -17.55
N ASN A 107 14.71 21.05 -18.78
CA ASN A 107 14.67 22.23 -19.60
C ASN A 107 13.45 22.16 -20.54
N VAL A 108 12.42 22.99 -20.29
CA VAL A 108 11.23 23.05 -21.13
C VAL A 108 11.60 23.73 -22.46
N VAL A 109 11.51 22.97 -23.55
CA VAL A 109 11.83 23.47 -24.93
C VAL A 109 10.60 24.12 -25.55
N LYS A 110 9.39 23.55 -25.28
CA LYS A 110 8.13 24.02 -25.85
C LYS A 110 7.13 24.29 -24.75
N ALA A 111 7.05 25.55 -24.28
CA ALA A 111 6.21 25.97 -23.18
C ALA A 111 4.70 25.91 -23.48
N ASP A 112 4.31 25.91 -24.76
CA ASP A 112 2.92 25.81 -25.21
C ASP A 112 2.44 24.35 -25.39
N SER A 113 3.28 23.36 -25.08
CA SER A 113 2.87 21.95 -25.06
C SER A 113 1.77 21.74 -24.00
N PRO A 114 0.62 21.14 -24.38
CA PRO A 114 -0.42 20.83 -23.42
C PRO A 114 0.07 19.99 -22.24
N LEU A 115 0.99 19.04 -22.49
CA LEU A 115 1.54 18.17 -21.43
C LEU A 115 2.37 18.95 -20.39
N LEU A 116 3.12 19.97 -20.82
CA LEU A 116 4.04 20.73 -19.97
C LEU A 116 3.46 22.10 -19.54
N LYS A 117 2.19 22.34 -19.78
CA LYS A 117 1.49 23.58 -19.41
C LYS A 117 1.67 23.89 -17.93
N GLY A 118 2.26 25.05 -17.62
CA GLY A 118 2.51 25.51 -16.27
C GLY A 118 3.56 24.71 -15.47
N VAL A 119 4.32 23.83 -16.13
CA VAL A 119 5.51 23.21 -15.54
C VAL A 119 6.62 24.25 -15.50
N GLU A 120 7.26 24.40 -14.33
CA GLU A 120 8.36 25.36 -14.17
C GLU A 120 9.60 24.91 -14.95
N ALA A 121 10.24 25.87 -15.63
CA ALA A 121 11.55 25.65 -16.23
C ALA A 121 12.56 25.28 -15.14
N HIS A 122 13.42 24.34 -15.42
CA HIS A 122 14.40 23.79 -14.49
C HIS A 122 13.79 23.05 -13.29
N SER A 123 12.57 22.50 -13.40
CA SER A 123 12.03 21.60 -12.38
C SER A 123 12.80 20.27 -12.34
N GLN A 124 12.95 19.73 -11.10
CA GLN A 124 13.63 18.45 -10.92
C GLN A 124 12.75 17.31 -11.42
N VAL A 125 13.32 16.39 -12.18
CA VAL A 125 12.74 15.11 -12.61
C VAL A 125 13.62 13.95 -12.21
N TRP A 126 13.05 12.74 -12.17
CA TRP A 126 13.77 11.51 -11.86
C TRP A 126 14.00 10.68 -13.10
N MET A 127 15.26 10.43 -13.42
CA MET A 127 15.71 9.55 -14.49
C MET A 127 16.05 8.16 -13.95
N SER A 128 15.71 7.11 -14.71
CA SER A 128 16.04 5.73 -14.35
C SER A 128 16.09 4.86 -15.61
N HIS A 129 17.10 5.06 -16.46
CA HIS A 129 17.21 4.33 -17.72
C HIS A 129 18.67 4.07 -18.14
N GLY A 130 18.86 2.93 -18.83
CA GLY A 130 20.13 2.55 -19.44
C GLY A 130 20.19 2.79 -20.94
N ASP A 131 19.05 3.04 -21.59
CA ASP A 131 18.92 3.38 -23.01
C ASP A 131 18.40 4.81 -23.16
N THR A 132 18.79 5.50 -24.21
CA THR A 132 18.36 6.86 -24.51
C THR A 132 17.72 6.95 -25.90
N ILE A 133 16.75 7.86 -26.04
CA ILE A 133 16.12 8.17 -27.33
C ILE A 133 17.08 9.08 -28.12
N SER A 134 17.80 8.49 -29.09
CA SER A 134 18.78 9.24 -29.91
C SER A 134 18.11 10.02 -31.05
N ALA A 135 16.96 9.54 -31.56
CA ALA A 135 16.15 10.24 -32.53
C ALA A 135 14.66 10.05 -32.29
N ILE A 136 13.89 11.12 -32.38
CA ILE A 136 12.42 11.08 -32.30
C ILE A 136 11.81 10.77 -33.67
N PRO A 137 10.54 10.27 -33.73
CA PRO A 137 9.81 10.08 -34.98
C PRO A 137 9.71 11.36 -35.80
N GLY A 138 9.71 11.24 -37.14
CA GLY A 138 9.74 12.39 -38.06
C GLY A 138 8.53 13.34 -37.96
N ASN A 139 7.38 12.85 -37.47
CA ASN A 139 6.19 13.65 -37.21
C ASN A 139 6.11 14.17 -35.76
N ALA A 140 7.15 13.96 -34.96
CA ALA A 140 7.22 14.44 -33.59
C ALA A 140 8.07 15.72 -33.47
N GLU A 141 7.98 16.36 -32.31
CA GLU A 141 8.79 17.49 -31.91
C GLU A 141 9.21 17.35 -30.44
N VAL A 142 10.41 17.80 -30.10
CA VAL A 142 10.93 17.81 -28.74
C VAL A 142 10.21 18.88 -27.94
N ILE A 143 9.70 18.53 -26.74
CA ILE A 143 9.02 19.46 -25.85
C ILE A 143 9.84 19.76 -24.58
N ALA A 144 10.76 18.86 -24.20
CA ALA A 144 11.70 19.09 -23.10
C ALA A 144 13.01 18.31 -23.30
N SER A 145 14.09 18.83 -22.70
CA SER A 145 15.40 18.20 -22.60
C SER A 145 15.92 18.25 -21.17
N THR A 146 17.00 17.54 -20.88
CA THR A 146 17.87 17.77 -19.72
C THR A 146 19.27 18.08 -20.20
N ASP A 147 20.20 18.33 -19.28
CA ASP A 147 21.59 18.63 -19.69
C ASP A 147 22.23 17.45 -20.43
N ASP A 148 21.83 16.22 -20.09
CA ASP A 148 22.37 14.98 -20.64
C ASP A 148 21.46 14.32 -21.69
N VAL A 149 20.13 14.58 -21.67
CA VAL A 149 19.13 13.98 -22.58
C VAL A 149 18.45 15.03 -23.42
N VAL A 150 18.79 15.08 -24.69
CA VAL A 150 18.21 16.04 -25.66
C VAL A 150 16.72 15.76 -25.88
N ASN A 151 16.33 14.48 -25.95
CA ASN A 151 14.95 14.04 -26.19
C ASN A 151 14.27 13.55 -24.91
N ALA A 152 14.33 14.36 -23.82
CA ALA A 152 13.74 13.98 -22.52
C ALA A 152 12.21 13.90 -22.57
N ALA A 153 11.58 14.69 -23.45
CA ALA A 153 10.15 14.56 -23.75
C ALA A 153 9.86 15.02 -25.18
N PHE A 154 8.91 14.36 -25.83
CA PHE A 154 8.44 14.73 -27.18
C PHE A 154 6.94 14.52 -27.31
N GLN A 155 6.33 15.18 -28.30
CA GLN A 155 4.93 15.00 -28.69
C GLN A 155 4.80 14.87 -30.20
N PHE A 156 3.75 14.18 -30.67
CA PHE A 156 3.41 14.14 -32.09
C PHE A 156 2.68 15.42 -32.50
N LYS A 157 2.88 15.84 -33.75
CA LYS A 157 2.25 17.04 -34.30
C LYS A 157 0.79 16.79 -34.72
N ASP A 158 0.47 15.56 -35.11
CA ASP A 158 -0.79 15.21 -35.75
C ASP A 158 -1.74 14.41 -34.84
N ASN A 159 -1.25 13.90 -33.72
CA ASN A 159 -2.01 13.04 -32.83
C ASN A 159 -1.70 13.37 -31.36
N ALA A 160 -2.60 13.06 -30.47
CA ALA A 160 -2.41 13.22 -29.01
C ALA A 160 -1.49 12.12 -28.42
N VAL A 161 -0.25 12.04 -28.92
CA VAL A 161 0.79 11.12 -28.46
C VAL A 161 1.88 11.91 -27.79
N TYR A 162 2.19 11.56 -26.56
CA TYR A 162 3.18 12.20 -25.71
C TYR A 162 4.12 11.15 -25.15
N ALA A 163 5.35 11.53 -24.92
CA ALA A 163 6.37 10.64 -24.39
C ALA A 163 7.34 11.40 -23.47
N VAL A 164 7.62 10.83 -22.31
CA VAL A 164 8.58 11.36 -21.34
C VAL A 164 9.57 10.27 -20.94
N GLN A 165 10.87 10.57 -21.01
CA GLN A 165 11.93 9.61 -20.65
C GLN A 165 12.07 9.47 -19.13
N PHE A 166 11.71 10.49 -18.38
CA PHE A 166 11.71 10.52 -16.92
C PHE A 166 10.42 9.94 -16.32
N HIS A 167 10.42 9.76 -15.00
CA HIS A 167 9.31 9.22 -14.24
C HIS A 167 8.50 10.33 -13.52
N PRO A 168 7.38 10.82 -14.10
CA PRO A 168 6.54 11.84 -13.46
C PRO A 168 5.79 11.32 -12.24
N GLU A 169 5.60 10.00 -12.12
CA GLU A 169 4.86 9.36 -11.05
C GLU A 169 5.60 9.31 -9.72
N VAL A 170 6.93 9.39 -9.73
CA VAL A 170 7.73 9.28 -8.51
C VAL A 170 7.86 10.61 -7.77
N PHE A 171 7.99 10.53 -6.46
CA PHE A 171 8.08 11.72 -5.56
C PHE A 171 9.21 12.69 -5.94
N HIS A 172 10.31 12.18 -6.47
CA HIS A 172 11.47 13.01 -6.84
C HIS A 172 11.25 13.89 -8.09
N SER A 173 10.20 13.65 -8.87
CA SER A 173 9.76 14.52 -9.97
C SER A 173 8.80 15.57 -9.41
N VAL A 174 9.34 16.76 -9.10
CA VAL A 174 8.64 17.81 -8.33
C VAL A 174 7.34 18.23 -9.00
N GLU A 175 7.33 18.45 -10.30
CA GLU A 175 6.15 18.83 -11.09
C GLU A 175 5.46 17.61 -11.75
N GLY A 176 5.82 16.39 -11.36
CA GLY A 176 5.32 15.17 -11.98
C GLY A 176 3.80 15.01 -11.90
N THR A 177 3.21 15.36 -10.76
CA THR A 177 1.74 15.36 -10.59
C THR A 177 1.05 16.35 -11.54
N LYS A 178 1.66 17.51 -11.79
CA LYS A 178 1.12 18.49 -12.74
C LYS A 178 1.15 17.96 -14.19
N ILE A 179 2.23 17.28 -14.59
CA ILE A 179 2.33 16.64 -15.90
C ILE A 179 1.24 15.59 -16.09
N LEU A 180 1.03 14.73 -15.10
CA LEU A 180 -0.04 13.73 -15.14
C LEU A 180 -1.44 14.37 -15.07
N SER A 181 -1.60 15.47 -14.35
CA SER A 181 -2.84 16.28 -14.33
C SER A 181 -3.16 16.85 -15.70
N ASN A 182 -2.18 17.45 -16.37
CA ASN A 182 -2.34 17.98 -17.73
C ASN A 182 -2.73 16.87 -18.71
N PHE A 183 -2.11 15.70 -18.61
CA PHE A 183 -2.49 14.55 -19.43
C PHE A 183 -3.94 14.12 -19.18
N ALA A 184 -4.31 13.97 -17.92
CA ALA A 184 -5.64 13.47 -17.56
C ALA A 184 -6.76 14.47 -17.88
N PHE A 185 -6.59 15.75 -17.57
CA PHE A 185 -7.67 16.74 -17.70
C PHE A 185 -7.62 17.51 -19.01
N ASP A 186 -6.46 18.08 -19.38
CA ASP A 186 -6.38 18.94 -20.56
C ASP A 186 -6.30 18.13 -21.86
N ILE A 187 -5.69 16.94 -21.84
CA ILE A 187 -5.48 16.10 -23.03
C ILE A 187 -6.56 15.00 -23.12
N CYS A 188 -6.79 14.23 -22.06
CA CYS A 188 -7.79 13.16 -22.08
C CYS A 188 -9.21 13.65 -21.79
N GLY A 189 -9.41 14.86 -21.26
CA GLY A 189 -10.70 15.46 -20.95
C GLY A 189 -11.46 14.78 -19.80
N CYS A 190 -10.74 14.12 -18.88
CA CYS A 190 -11.36 13.54 -17.69
C CYS A 190 -11.95 14.63 -16.79
N LYS A 191 -13.02 14.30 -16.05
CA LYS A 191 -13.72 15.26 -15.17
C LYS A 191 -13.33 15.19 -13.70
N GLY A 192 -12.59 14.16 -13.28
CA GLY A 192 -12.18 14.00 -11.88
C GLY A 192 -13.33 13.62 -10.96
N GLU A 193 -14.26 12.79 -11.41
CA GLU A 193 -15.46 12.40 -10.66
C GLU A 193 -15.26 11.16 -9.76
N TRP A 194 -14.09 10.56 -9.78
CA TRP A 194 -13.73 9.45 -8.90
C TRP A 194 -13.44 9.94 -7.49
N THR A 195 -14.48 10.02 -6.66
CA THR A 195 -14.39 10.48 -5.28
C THR A 195 -14.75 9.36 -4.30
N PRO A 196 -14.32 9.42 -3.02
CA PRO A 196 -14.73 8.47 -2.00
C PRO A 196 -16.25 8.36 -1.84
N ALA A 197 -16.97 9.47 -1.98
CA ALA A 197 -18.43 9.49 -1.87
C ALA A 197 -19.07 8.77 -3.07
N SER A 198 -18.70 9.13 -4.31
CA SER A 198 -19.24 8.49 -5.52
C SER A 198 -18.92 6.99 -5.55
N PHE A 199 -17.72 6.59 -5.14
CA PHE A 199 -17.37 5.18 -5.00
C PHE A 199 -18.28 4.46 -3.99
N SER A 200 -18.49 5.06 -2.80
CA SER A 200 -19.30 4.43 -1.75
C SER A 200 -20.75 4.21 -2.19
N GLU A 201 -21.36 5.21 -2.83
CA GLU A 201 -22.73 5.12 -3.34
C GLU A 201 -22.86 4.05 -4.42
N THR A 202 -22.01 4.10 -5.44
CA THR A 202 -22.01 3.12 -6.54
C THR A 202 -21.77 1.71 -6.03
N THR A 203 -20.77 1.51 -5.16
CA THR A 203 -20.43 0.19 -4.62
C THR A 203 -21.57 -0.38 -3.78
N VAL A 204 -22.25 0.43 -2.96
CA VAL A 204 -23.41 -0.01 -2.17
C VAL A 204 -24.56 -0.46 -3.08
N GLU A 205 -24.83 0.25 -4.18
CA GLU A 205 -25.86 -0.13 -5.14
C GLU A 205 -25.50 -1.43 -5.89
N GLU A 206 -24.27 -1.56 -6.34
CA GLU A 206 -23.75 -2.77 -6.99
C GLU A 206 -23.82 -3.99 -6.06
N LEU A 207 -23.37 -3.84 -4.80
CA LEU A 207 -23.44 -4.90 -3.81
C LEU A 207 -24.89 -5.30 -3.51
N ARG A 208 -25.80 -4.34 -3.38
CA ARG A 208 -27.23 -4.62 -3.17
C ARG A 208 -27.83 -5.40 -4.34
N SER A 209 -27.49 -5.00 -5.56
CA SER A 209 -27.95 -5.71 -6.77
C SER A 209 -27.37 -7.11 -6.91
N GLN A 210 -26.07 -7.28 -6.56
CA GLN A 210 -25.35 -8.56 -6.67
C GLN A 210 -25.79 -9.58 -5.62
N LEU A 211 -25.96 -9.12 -4.38
CA LEU A 211 -26.16 -9.99 -3.21
C LEU A 211 -27.65 -10.23 -2.92
N GLY A 212 -28.52 -9.26 -3.21
CA GLY A 212 -29.95 -9.36 -2.91
C GLY A 212 -30.21 -9.69 -1.42
N ASP A 213 -30.98 -10.75 -1.18
CA ASP A 213 -31.30 -11.24 0.16
C ASP A 213 -30.35 -12.36 0.66
N ASP A 214 -29.28 -12.65 -0.09
CA ASP A 214 -28.33 -13.69 0.29
C ASP A 214 -27.53 -13.27 1.54
N LYS A 215 -27.22 -14.25 2.41
CA LYS A 215 -26.36 -14.03 3.57
C LYS A 215 -24.89 -14.02 3.20
N VAL A 216 -24.16 -13.09 3.79
CA VAL A 216 -22.74 -12.85 3.58
C VAL A 216 -21.96 -13.01 4.88
N ILE A 217 -20.83 -13.69 4.83
CA ILE A 217 -19.88 -13.79 5.95
C ILE A 217 -18.67 -12.94 5.64
N LEU A 218 -18.16 -12.19 6.62
CA LEU A 218 -16.94 -11.40 6.53
C LEU A 218 -16.01 -11.70 7.69
N GLY A 219 -14.76 -12.03 7.41
CA GLY A 219 -13.70 -12.06 8.42
C GLY A 219 -13.20 -10.65 8.73
N LEU A 220 -13.33 -10.20 9.98
CA LEU A 220 -12.75 -8.97 10.45
C LEU A 220 -11.36 -9.25 11.05
N SER A 221 -10.37 -8.46 10.65
CA SER A 221 -9.00 -8.55 11.16
C SER A 221 -8.61 -7.43 12.14
N GLY A 222 -9.55 -6.54 12.45
CA GLY A 222 -9.24 -5.29 13.16
C GLY A 222 -8.53 -4.24 12.30
N GLY A 223 -8.22 -4.57 11.04
CA GLY A 223 -7.59 -3.68 10.06
C GLY A 223 -8.60 -2.82 9.31
N VAL A 224 -8.11 -1.72 8.73
CA VAL A 224 -8.95 -0.74 8.02
C VAL A 224 -9.70 -1.36 6.84
N ASP A 225 -9.10 -2.28 6.08
CA ASP A 225 -9.71 -2.82 4.86
C ASP A 225 -10.94 -3.66 5.19
N SER A 226 -10.81 -4.62 6.10
CA SER A 226 -11.95 -5.44 6.54
C SER A 226 -13.05 -4.61 7.20
N THR A 227 -12.69 -3.56 7.93
CA THR A 227 -13.64 -2.63 8.56
C THR A 227 -14.43 -1.84 7.51
N VAL A 228 -13.75 -1.24 6.51
CA VAL A 228 -14.41 -0.49 5.44
C VAL A 228 -15.30 -1.40 4.59
N ALA A 229 -14.82 -2.61 4.26
CA ALA A 229 -15.63 -3.62 3.56
C ALA A 229 -16.90 -3.98 4.36
N GLY A 230 -16.76 -4.18 5.67
CA GLY A 230 -17.88 -4.47 6.57
C GLY A 230 -18.93 -3.36 6.60
N VAL A 231 -18.50 -2.10 6.68
CA VAL A 231 -19.43 -0.95 6.69
C VAL A 231 -20.14 -0.79 5.34
N LEU A 232 -19.45 -0.95 4.19
CA LEU A 232 -20.07 -0.92 2.86
C LEU A 232 -21.11 -2.03 2.69
N LEU A 233 -20.75 -3.25 3.07
CA LEU A 233 -21.67 -4.40 3.04
C LEU A 233 -22.88 -4.21 3.96
N ASN A 234 -22.65 -3.70 5.19
CA ASN A 234 -23.75 -3.42 6.11
C ASN A 234 -24.72 -2.38 5.57
N LYS A 235 -24.23 -1.34 4.88
CA LYS A 235 -25.08 -0.36 4.17
C LYS A 235 -25.85 -0.98 3.01
N ALA A 236 -25.29 -1.97 2.34
CA ALA A 236 -25.92 -2.64 1.20
C ALA A 236 -27.00 -3.64 1.62
N ILE A 237 -26.69 -4.55 2.56
CA ILE A 237 -27.51 -5.73 2.90
C ILE A 237 -27.91 -5.83 4.38
N GLY A 238 -27.48 -4.89 5.22
CA GLY A 238 -27.89 -4.81 6.63
C GLY A 238 -27.65 -6.10 7.41
N HIS A 239 -28.70 -6.64 8.03
CA HIS A 239 -28.66 -7.82 8.88
C HIS A 239 -28.28 -9.14 8.19
N ASN A 240 -28.26 -9.17 6.84
CA ASN A 240 -27.76 -10.31 6.08
C ASN A 240 -26.22 -10.42 6.10
N LEU A 241 -25.51 -9.42 6.61
CA LEU A 241 -24.09 -9.49 6.89
C LEU A 241 -23.85 -10.05 8.29
N THR A 242 -23.00 -11.08 8.39
CA THR A 242 -22.45 -11.55 9.66
C THR A 242 -20.93 -11.48 9.60
N CYS A 243 -20.35 -10.73 10.52
CA CYS A 243 -18.91 -10.59 10.65
C CYS A 243 -18.36 -11.55 11.72
N ILE A 244 -17.15 -12.07 11.52
CA ILE A 244 -16.47 -12.91 12.52
C ILE A 244 -15.13 -12.24 12.84
N PHE A 245 -14.90 -11.92 14.11
CA PHE A 245 -13.63 -11.39 14.61
C PHE A 245 -12.97 -12.41 15.54
N VAL A 246 -11.77 -12.87 15.16
CA VAL A 246 -11.06 -13.93 15.89
C VAL A 246 -10.11 -13.32 16.92
N ASN A 247 -10.35 -13.63 18.20
CA ASN A 247 -9.37 -13.44 19.25
C ASN A 247 -8.37 -14.60 19.25
N ASN A 248 -7.20 -14.34 18.71
CA ASN A 248 -6.10 -15.31 18.66
C ASN A 248 -5.20 -15.30 19.90
N GLY A 249 -5.50 -14.48 20.90
CA GLY A 249 -4.66 -14.32 22.09
C GLY A 249 -3.32 -13.61 21.85
N LEU A 250 -3.07 -13.10 20.64
CA LEU A 250 -1.81 -12.45 20.24
C LEU A 250 -1.98 -10.96 19.94
N LEU A 251 -3.19 -10.43 20.16
CA LEU A 251 -3.51 -9.02 19.95
C LEU A 251 -2.84 -8.13 20.99
N ARG A 252 -2.78 -6.82 20.71
CA ARG A 252 -2.31 -5.80 21.66
C ARG A 252 -3.18 -5.76 22.91
N LYS A 253 -2.72 -5.05 23.93
CA LYS A 253 -3.46 -4.87 25.17
C LYS A 253 -4.83 -4.25 24.89
N ASN A 254 -5.89 -4.87 25.40
CA ASN A 254 -7.31 -4.48 25.25
C ASN A 254 -7.82 -4.36 23.81
N GLU A 255 -7.01 -4.77 22.81
CA GLU A 255 -7.36 -4.56 21.40
C GLU A 255 -8.63 -5.31 21.00
N TYR A 256 -8.85 -6.50 21.54
CA TYR A 256 -10.05 -7.28 21.23
C TYR A 256 -11.32 -6.56 21.68
N GLU A 257 -11.33 -6.10 22.93
CA GLU A 257 -12.46 -5.41 23.53
C GLU A 257 -12.73 -4.07 22.84
N ASP A 258 -11.67 -3.28 22.60
CA ASP A 258 -11.75 -1.98 21.93
C ASP A 258 -12.30 -2.09 20.50
N VAL A 259 -11.86 -3.11 19.76
CA VAL A 259 -12.30 -3.35 18.39
C VAL A 259 -13.74 -3.85 18.37
N MET A 260 -14.13 -4.78 19.24
CA MET A 260 -15.50 -5.27 19.34
C MET A 260 -16.47 -4.13 19.66
N HIS A 261 -16.14 -3.28 20.64
CA HIS A 261 -16.95 -2.12 20.98
C HIS A 261 -17.09 -1.13 19.82
N SER A 262 -15.99 -0.90 19.08
CA SER A 262 -16.02 -0.03 17.91
C SER A 262 -16.93 -0.58 16.80
N TYR A 263 -16.98 -1.89 16.62
CA TYR A 263 -17.86 -2.52 15.63
C TYR A 263 -19.34 -2.47 16.05
N GLU A 264 -19.64 -2.60 17.34
CA GLU A 264 -20.99 -2.41 17.89
C GLU A 264 -21.48 -0.98 17.63
N ASP A 265 -20.65 0.03 17.88
CA ASP A 265 -20.94 1.45 17.60
C ASP A 265 -21.27 1.71 16.11
N MET A 266 -20.68 0.92 15.20
CA MET A 266 -20.98 0.99 13.76
C MET A 266 -22.20 0.18 13.33
N GLY A 267 -22.86 -0.51 14.25
CA GLY A 267 -24.04 -1.33 13.99
C GLY A 267 -23.73 -2.61 13.19
N LEU A 268 -22.50 -3.12 13.27
CA LEU A 268 -22.13 -4.38 12.62
C LEU A 268 -22.57 -5.58 13.49
N ASN A 269 -23.12 -6.59 12.83
CA ASN A 269 -23.41 -7.86 13.49
C ASN A 269 -22.13 -8.71 13.54
N VAL A 270 -21.45 -8.72 14.70
CA VAL A 270 -20.12 -9.35 14.87
C VAL A 270 -20.18 -10.52 15.88
N ILE A 271 -19.71 -11.66 15.42
CA ILE A 271 -19.42 -12.81 16.29
C ILE A 271 -17.97 -12.72 16.73
N GLY A 272 -17.74 -12.56 18.03
CA GLY A 272 -16.42 -12.66 18.64
C GLY A 272 -16.02 -14.12 18.84
N ALA A 273 -15.03 -14.60 18.12
CA ALA A 273 -14.55 -15.98 18.18
C ALA A 273 -13.29 -16.07 19.04
N ASP A 274 -13.43 -16.42 20.32
CA ASP A 274 -12.26 -16.61 21.19
C ASP A 274 -11.63 -17.99 20.95
N ALA A 275 -10.39 -17.96 20.46
CA ALA A 275 -9.54 -19.12 20.24
C ALA A 275 -8.16 -18.96 20.91
N SER A 276 -8.01 -17.98 21.80
CA SER A 276 -6.74 -17.62 22.44
C SER A 276 -6.00 -18.80 23.05
N ALA A 277 -6.70 -19.68 23.76
CA ALA A 277 -6.13 -20.87 24.37
C ALA A 277 -5.57 -21.87 23.34
N ASP A 278 -6.24 -22.04 22.20
CA ASP A 278 -5.81 -22.95 21.14
C ASP A 278 -4.54 -22.43 20.45
N PHE A 279 -4.47 -21.14 20.15
CA PHE A 279 -3.29 -20.52 19.57
C PHE A 279 -2.08 -20.62 20.50
N LEU A 280 -2.24 -20.29 21.78
CA LEU A 280 -1.15 -20.37 22.75
C LEU A 280 -0.65 -21.79 22.94
N ARG A 281 -1.54 -22.77 22.97
CA ARG A 281 -1.18 -24.18 23.08
C ARG A 281 -0.35 -24.67 21.89
N GLU A 282 -0.75 -24.35 20.66
CA GLU A 282 -0.07 -24.78 19.45
C GLU A 282 1.26 -24.02 19.20
N LEU A 283 1.40 -22.83 19.72
CA LEU A 283 2.63 -22.03 19.63
C LEU A 283 3.64 -22.36 20.74
N ALA A 284 3.25 -23.17 21.74
CA ALA A 284 4.15 -23.52 22.85
C ALA A 284 5.41 -24.22 22.32
N GLY A 285 6.58 -23.64 22.64
CA GLY A 285 7.89 -24.15 22.23
C GLY A 285 8.27 -23.92 20.76
N VAL A 286 7.42 -23.24 19.97
CA VAL A 286 7.72 -22.91 18.58
C VAL A 286 8.55 -21.64 18.51
N THR A 287 9.78 -21.75 17.99
CA THR A 287 10.75 -20.64 17.95
C THR A 287 11.02 -20.14 16.53
N GLU A 288 10.74 -20.95 15.51
CA GLU A 288 11.05 -20.63 14.13
C GLU A 288 9.95 -19.73 13.54
N PRO A 289 10.26 -18.54 12.95
CA PRO A 289 9.29 -17.56 12.53
C PRO A 289 8.27 -18.08 11.50
N GLU A 290 8.72 -18.83 10.51
CA GLU A 290 7.84 -19.35 9.47
C GLU A 290 6.90 -20.45 10.01
N ALA A 291 7.35 -21.24 10.99
CA ALA A 291 6.50 -22.18 11.69
C ALA A 291 5.39 -21.47 12.48
N LYS A 292 5.72 -20.39 13.20
CA LYS A 292 4.72 -19.55 13.88
C LYS A 292 3.67 -19.04 12.90
N ARG A 293 4.10 -18.47 11.76
CA ARG A 293 3.20 -17.93 10.72
C ARG A 293 2.25 -19.00 10.18
N LYS A 294 2.76 -20.20 9.90
CA LYS A 294 1.95 -21.32 9.39
C LYS A 294 0.92 -21.82 10.40
N ILE A 295 1.31 -21.95 11.67
CA ILE A 295 0.40 -22.37 12.74
C ILE A 295 -0.71 -21.32 12.91
N ILE A 296 -0.34 -20.04 13.01
CA ILE A 296 -1.30 -18.95 13.19
C ILE A 296 -2.27 -18.87 12.01
N GLY A 297 -1.75 -18.94 10.77
CA GLY A 297 -2.60 -18.93 9.57
C GLY A 297 -3.58 -20.12 9.53
N ARG A 298 -3.11 -21.34 9.83
CA ARG A 298 -3.95 -22.53 9.89
C ARG A 298 -5.06 -22.42 10.95
N LEU A 299 -4.69 -22.06 12.18
CA LEU A 299 -5.66 -21.92 13.27
C LEU A 299 -6.70 -20.82 13.01
N PHE A 300 -6.26 -19.72 12.37
CA PHE A 300 -7.18 -18.66 11.98
C PHE A 300 -8.24 -19.18 11.01
N VAL A 301 -7.82 -19.92 9.97
CA VAL A 301 -8.73 -20.53 8.99
C VAL A 301 -9.67 -21.54 9.64
N GLU A 302 -9.15 -22.44 10.50
CA GLU A 302 -9.93 -23.45 11.21
C GLU A 302 -10.96 -22.82 12.15
N THR A 303 -10.57 -21.78 12.90
CA THR A 303 -11.47 -21.04 13.78
C THR A 303 -12.56 -20.32 12.99
N PHE A 304 -12.17 -19.62 11.92
CA PHE A 304 -13.13 -18.95 11.04
C PHE A 304 -14.14 -19.94 10.44
N ASP A 305 -13.68 -21.06 9.89
CA ASP A 305 -14.51 -22.11 9.31
C ASP A 305 -15.52 -22.68 10.31
N LYS A 306 -15.07 -22.91 11.56
CA LYS A 306 -15.93 -23.38 12.66
C LYS A 306 -17.11 -22.45 12.91
N TYR A 307 -16.86 -21.15 13.01
CA TYR A 307 -17.92 -20.17 13.27
C TYR A 307 -18.75 -19.87 12.02
N ALA A 308 -18.14 -19.84 10.85
CA ALA A 308 -18.84 -19.62 9.58
C ALA A 308 -19.89 -20.71 9.32
N LYS A 309 -19.61 -21.96 9.68
CA LYS A 309 -20.57 -23.09 9.57
C LYS A 309 -21.80 -22.96 10.49
N THR A 310 -21.75 -22.13 11.51
CA THR A 310 -22.93 -21.86 12.35
C THR A 310 -23.93 -20.90 11.70
N ILE A 311 -23.52 -20.24 10.61
CA ILE A 311 -24.35 -19.28 9.90
C ILE A 311 -25.12 -20.00 8.80
N GLU A 312 -26.37 -20.33 9.07
CA GLU A 312 -27.22 -21.06 8.14
C GLU A 312 -27.48 -20.28 6.85
N ASN A 313 -27.43 -20.96 5.70
CA ASN A 313 -27.72 -20.43 4.39
C ASN A 313 -26.81 -19.27 3.92
N ALA A 314 -25.59 -19.19 4.43
CA ALA A 314 -24.58 -18.28 3.89
C ALA A 314 -24.18 -18.72 2.48
N ARG A 315 -24.13 -17.78 1.54
CA ARG A 315 -23.78 -18.02 0.12
C ARG A 315 -22.53 -17.30 -0.31
N TRP A 316 -22.11 -16.26 0.43
CA TRP A 316 -21.01 -15.41 0.06
C TRP A 316 -19.99 -15.26 1.18
N LEU A 317 -18.73 -15.26 0.79
CA LEU A 317 -17.60 -14.86 1.63
C LEU A 317 -17.09 -13.50 1.15
N ALA A 318 -17.15 -12.49 1.99
CA ALA A 318 -16.58 -11.19 1.70
C ALA A 318 -15.10 -11.15 2.10
N GLN A 319 -14.29 -10.51 1.26
CA GLN A 319 -12.87 -10.31 1.49
C GLN A 319 -12.50 -8.83 1.35
N GLY A 320 -11.57 -8.37 2.18
CA GLY A 320 -11.02 -7.01 2.14
C GLY A 320 -9.87 -6.86 1.14
N THR A 321 -9.88 -7.61 0.03
CA THR A 321 -8.90 -7.51 -1.06
C THR A 321 -8.88 -6.10 -1.61
N ILE A 322 -7.70 -5.53 -1.81
CA ILE A 322 -7.49 -4.20 -2.38
C ILE A 322 -6.79 -4.29 -3.74
N TYR A 323 -6.76 -3.20 -4.48
CA TYR A 323 -6.29 -3.18 -5.87
C TYR A 323 -4.84 -3.67 -6.04
N PRO A 324 -3.86 -3.32 -5.19
CA PRO A 324 -2.53 -3.91 -5.24
C PRO A 324 -2.51 -5.44 -5.17
N ASP A 325 -3.37 -6.05 -4.34
CA ASP A 325 -3.46 -7.51 -4.23
C ASP A 325 -3.95 -8.15 -5.54
N VAL A 326 -4.89 -7.47 -6.23
CA VAL A 326 -5.41 -7.90 -7.54
C VAL A 326 -4.34 -7.83 -8.61
N ILE A 327 -3.57 -6.74 -8.66
CA ILE A 327 -2.49 -6.55 -9.62
C ILE A 327 -1.39 -7.60 -9.41
N GLU A 328 -0.98 -7.83 -8.15
CA GLU A 328 0.03 -8.84 -7.81
C GLU A 328 -0.40 -10.26 -8.18
N SER A 329 -1.70 -10.58 -8.02
CA SER A 329 -2.23 -11.91 -8.39
C SER A 329 -2.42 -12.09 -9.90
N ALA A 330 -2.59 -11.00 -10.66
CA ALA A 330 -2.68 -11.04 -12.12
C ALA A 330 -1.31 -11.16 -12.82
N GLY A 331 -0.24 -11.26 -12.07
CA GLY A 331 1.19 -11.13 -12.38
C GLY A 331 1.64 -11.57 -13.76
N ILE A 332 2.63 -10.85 -14.30
CA ILE A 332 3.37 -11.23 -15.51
C ILE A 332 4.15 -12.51 -15.19
N PRO A 333 3.99 -13.61 -15.94
CA PRO A 333 4.76 -14.84 -15.71
C PRO A 333 6.26 -14.56 -15.83
N GLY A 334 7.01 -14.67 -14.72
CA GLY A 334 8.47 -14.65 -14.70
C GLY A 334 9.14 -13.64 -13.77
N ILE A 335 8.50 -12.60 -13.26
CA ILE A 335 9.18 -11.54 -12.49
C ILE A 335 8.70 -11.44 -11.02
N ALA A 336 7.49 -11.86 -10.66
CA ALA A 336 6.93 -11.62 -9.31
C ALA A 336 6.24 -12.82 -8.65
N SER A 337 6.59 -14.06 -8.95
CA SER A 337 5.82 -15.24 -8.52
C SER A 337 6.14 -15.78 -7.11
N LYS A 338 6.80 -15.07 -6.23
CA LYS A 338 7.25 -15.63 -4.92
C LYS A 338 7.00 -14.81 -3.65
N ILE A 339 6.29 -13.70 -3.68
CA ILE A 339 6.08 -12.91 -2.47
C ILE A 339 4.58 -12.72 -2.23
N LYS A 340 4.03 -13.44 -1.29
CA LYS A 340 2.73 -13.34 -0.59
C LYS A 340 1.67 -14.39 -0.93
N SER A 341 1.82 -15.56 -0.29
CA SER A 341 0.73 -16.52 -0.05
C SER A 341 -0.09 -16.20 1.24
N HIS A 342 0.09 -15.03 1.85
CA HIS A 342 -0.32 -14.79 3.25
C HIS A 342 -1.54 -13.87 3.47
N HIS A 343 -2.09 -13.26 2.43
CA HIS A 343 -3.21 -12.32 2.60
C HIS A 343 -4.60 -12.89 2.24
N ASN A 344 -4.68 -14.02 1.59
CA ASN A 344 -5.96 -14.67 1.31
C ASN A 344 -6.15 -15.87 2.22
N VAL A 345 -7.33 -15.97 2.81
CA VAL A 345 -7.85 -17.16 3.45
C VAL A 345 -8.04 -18.24 2.35
N GLY A 346 -6.93 -18.54 1.64
CA GLY A 346 -6.90 -19.39 0.47
C GLY A 346 -7.43 -20.78 0.81
N GLY A 347 -8.43 -21.22 0.05
CA GLY A 347 -9.05 -22.55 0.18
C GLY A 347 -10.34 -22.59 1.02
N LEU A 348 -10.72 -21.53 1.75
CA LEU A 348 -12.02 -21.47 2.44
C LEU A 348 -13.22 -21.47 1.48
N PRO A 349 -13.23 -20.66 0.39
CA PRO A 349 -14.37 -20.66 -0.53
C PRO A 349 -14.64 -22.03 -1.16
N GLU A 350 -13.59 -22.76 -1.50
CA GLU A 350 -13.71 -24.09 -2.13
C GLU A 350 -14.28 -25.13 -1.16
N LYS A 351 -13.83 -25.13 0.10
CA LYS A 351 -14.32 -26.05 1.14
C LYS A 351 -15.77 -25.79 1.53
N MET A 352 -16.20 -24.52 1.50
CA MET A 352 -17.54 -24.10 1.95
C MET A 352 -18.53 -23.91 0.80
N HIS A 353 -18.10 -24.02 -0.47
CA HIS A 353 -18.89 -23.71 -1.66
C HIS A 353 -19.48 -22.29 -1.67
N LEU A 354 -18.75 -21.31 -1.07
CA LEU A 354 -19.14 -19.91 -1.02
C LEU A 354 -18.62 -19.16 -2.25
N LYS A 355 -19.45 -18.26 -2.75
CA LYS A 355 -19.02 -17.26 -3.74
C LYS A 355 -18.22 -16.17 -3.03
N VAL A 356 -17.26 -15.56 -3.71
CA VAL A 356 -16.45 -14.47 -3.16
C VAL A 356 -17.01 -13.12 -3.61
N VAL A 357 -17.05 -12.15 -2.69
CA VAL A 357 -17.34 -10.74 -2.97
C VAL A 357 -16.24 -9.86 -2.37
N GLU A 358 -15.72 -8.93 -3.18
CA GLU A 358 -14.55 -8.10 -2.85
C GLU A 358 -14.88 -6.62 -3.07
N PRO A 359 -15.48 -5.95 -2.09
CA PRO A 359 -15.97 -4.58 -2.24
C PRO A 359 -14.88 -3.55 -2.55
N LEU A 360 -13.63 -3.83 -2.15
CA LEU A 360 -12.51 -2.88 -2.20
C LEU A 360 -11.49 -3.18 -3.29
N LYS A 361 -11.71 -4.20 -4.13
CA LYS A 361 -10.73 -4.70 -5.10
C LYS A 361 -10.24 -3.66 -6.11
N MET A 362 -10.94 -2.54 -6.25
CA MET A 362 -10.56 -1.45 -7.16
C MET A 362 -9.90 -0.27 -6.44
N LEU A 363 -9.69 -0.32 -5.14
CA LEU A 363 -9.13 0.76 -4.34
C LEU A 363 -7.68 0.51 -3.94
N PHE A 364 -6.86 1.55 -4.00
CA PHE A 364 -5.59 1.59 -3.30
C PHE A 364 -5.78 1.80 -1.79
N LYS A 365 -4.77 1.50 -0.99
CA LYS A 365 -4.83 1.56 0.48
C LYS A 365 -5.21 2.93 1.02
N ASP A 366 -4.68 3.99 0.43
CA ASP A 366 -5.00 5.37 0.78
C ASP A 366 -6.45 5.75 0.41
N GLU A 367 -6.96 5.22 -0.71
CA GLU A 367 -8.36 5.39 -1.09
C GLU A 367 -9.30 4.68 -0.11
N VAL A 368 -8.95 3.46 0.34
CA VAL A 368 -9.72 2.77 1.39
C VAL A 368 -9.85 3.62 2.64
N ARG A 369 -8.76 4.26 3.08
CA ARG A 369 -8.80 5.19 4.22
C ARG A 369 -9.68 6.41 3.96
N ARG A 370 -9.62 7.00 2.75
CA ARG A 370 -10.49 8.13 2.36
C ARG A 370 -11.96 7.73 2.35
N VAL A 371 -12.26 6.56 1.79
CA VAL A 371 -13.63 5.98 1.81
C VAL A 371 -14.08 5.72 3.25
N GLY A 372 -13.22 5.16 4.10
CA GLY A 372 -13.54 4.95 5.51
C GLY A 372 -13.91 6.24 6.23
N ARG A 373 -13.16 7.33 6.01
CA ARG A 373 -13.50 8.67 6.57
C ARG A 373 -14.84 9.19 6.05
N SER A 374 -15.12 9.05 4.75
CA SER A 374 -16.41 9.48 4.16
C SER A 374 -17.59 8.66 4.68
N LEU A 375 -17.36 7.43 5.12
CA LEU A 375 -18.36 6.57 5.77
C LEU A 375 -18.56 6.88 7.25
N GLY A 376 -17.78 7.79 7.83
CA GLY A 376 -17.85 8.19 9.24
C GLY A 376 -17.16 7.20 10.20
N ILE A 377 -16.27 6.35 9.71
CA ILE A 377 -15.49 5.44 10.56
C ILE A 377 -14.48 6.29 11.37
N LYS A 378 -14.38 6.00 12.67
CA LYS A 378 -13.50 6.72 13.61
C LYS A 378 -12.03 6.64 13.19
N GLU A 379 -11.28 7.74 13.38
CA GLU A 379 -9.86 7.83 12.99
C GLU A 379 -8.99 6.81 13.74
N GLU A 380 -9.36 6.40 14.96
CA GLU A 380 -8.68 5.37 15.72
C GLU A 380 -8.60 4.01 15.00
N LEU A 381 -9.55 3.74 14.09
CA LEU A 381 -9.55 2.53 13.25
C LEU A 381 -8.89 2.77 11.89
N ILE A 382 -9.17 3.93 11.26
CA ILE A 382 -8.67 4.27 9.91
C ILE A 382 -7.18 4.57 9.93
N GLY A 383 -6.72 5.33 10.93
CA GLY A 383 -5.34 5.78 11.12
C GLY A 383 -4.43 4.76 11.80
N ARG A 384 -4.91 3.54 12.05
CA ARG A 384 -4.08 2.51 12.67
C ARG A 384 -2.85 2.20 11.84
N HIS A 385 -1.71 2.08 12.56
CA HIS A 385 -0.50 1.55 11.95
C HIS A 385 -0.76 0.15 11.37
N PRO A 386 -0.10 -0.22 10.26
CA PRO A 386 -0.11 -1.60 9.81
C PRO A 386 0.28 -2.54 10.94
N PHE A 387 -0.49 -3.61 11.12
CA PHE A 387 -0.21 -4.63 12.11
C PHE A 387 -0.13 -5.98 11.42
N PRO A 388 0.92 -6.76 11.67
CA PRO A 388 1.14 -8.01 10.94
C PRO A 388 0.07 -9.05 11.28
N GLY A 389 -0.31 -9.89 10.32
CA GLY A 389 -1.29 -10.96 10.53
C GLY A 389 -0.95 -11.90 11.70
N PRO A 390 0.33 -12.31 11.91
CA PRO A 390 0.73 -13.08 13.09
C PRO A 390 0.71 -12.28 14.40
N SER A 391 0.32 -11.03 14.38
CA SER A 391 0.16 -10.16 15.55
C SER A 391 1.45 -10.04 16.39
N LEU A 392 1.37 -10.05 17.71
CA LEU A 392 2.53 -9.94 18.60
C LEU A 392 3.46 -11.17 18.60
N ALA A 393 3.04 -12.30 18.04
CA ALA A 393 3.87 -13.52 18.02
C ALA A 393 5.21 -13.32 17.31
N ILE A 394 5.27 -12.50 16.25
CA ILE A 394 6.51 -12.20 15.50
C ILE A 394 7.30 -11.03 16.09
N ARG A 395 6.84 -10.49 17.21
CA ARG A 395 7.55 -9.49 18.01
C ARG A 395 8.09 -10.08 19.34
N ILE A 396 7.86 -11.38 19.55
CA ILE A 396 8.49 -12.19 20.59
C ILE A 396 9.51 -13.09 19.90
N ILE A 397 10.78 -12.72 19.97
CA ILE A 397 11.85 -13.55 19.40
C ILE A 397 11.98 -14.83 20.23
N GLY A 398 11.84 -15.99 19.55
CA GLY A 398 11.78 -17.29 20.20
C GLY A 398 10.36 -17.77 20.49
N ASP A 399 10.15 -18.62 21.50
CA ASP A 399 8.86 -19.19 21.84
C ASP A 399 7.88 -18.16 22.43
N VAL A 400 6.60 -18.34 22.17
CA VAL A 400 5.52 -17.47 22.65
C VAL A 400 4.94 -18.06 23.93
N THR A 401 4.91 -17.28 25.02
CA THR A 401 4.30 -17.65 26.29
C THR A 401 3.38 -16.52 26.81
N GLU A 402 2.44 -16.84 27.69
CA GLU A 402 1.55 -15.85 28.30
C GLU A 402 2.33 -14.73 29.01
N GLU A 403 3.41 -15.11 29.75
CA GLU A 403 4.25 -14.12 30.44
C GLU A 403 4.98 -13.19 29.47
N LYS A 404 5.53 -13.70 28.38
CA LYS A 404 6.18 -12.88 27.35
C LYS A 404 5.18 -11.97 26.63
N LEU A 405 3.97 -12.46 26.37
CA LEU A 405 2.88 -11.65 25.81
C LEU A 405 2.46 -10.54 26.77
N ARG A 406 2.33 -10.83 28.07
CA ARG A 406 2.03 -9.82 29.09
C ARG A 406 3.07 -8.70 29.06
N VAL A 407 4.36 -9.07 29.15
CA VAL A 407 5.48 -8.12 29.13
C VAL A 407 5.45 -7.27 27.85
N LEU A 408 5.29 -7.90 26.70
CA LEU A 408 5.28 -7.20 25.41
C LEU A 408 4.07 -6.28 25.27
N ARG A 409 2.86 -6.72 25.69
CA ARG A 409 1.66 -5.90 25.66
C ARG A 409 1.77 -4.66 26.54
N GLU A 410 2.33 -4.78 27.73
CA GLU A 410 2.53 -3.65 28.64
C GLU A 410 3.53 -2.64 28.08
N ALA A 411 4.66 -3.12 27.53
CA ALA A 411 5.66 -2.26 26.93
C ALA A 411 5.15 -1.57 25.65
N ASP A 412 4.44 -2.31 24.78
CA ASP A 412 3.87 -1.78 23.54
C ASP A 412 2.76 -0.74 23.83
N ASP A 413 1.92 -0.96 24.83
CA ASP A 413 0.89 -0.02 25.29
C ASP A 413 1.51 1.32 25.74
N ILE A 414 2.55 1.27 26.56
CA ILE A 414 3.28 2.46 27.00
C ILE A 414 3.87 3.22 25.80
N TYR A 415 4.50 2.49 24.90
CA TYR A 415 5.12 3.09 23.72
C TYR A 415 4.09 3.74 22.79
N ILE A 416 3.03 3.03 22.43
CA ILE A 416 1.97 3.54 21.52
C ILE A 416 1.23 4.73 22.14
N ARG A 417 0.91 4.68 23.43
CA ARG A 417 0.32 5.84 24.12
C ARG A 417 1.28 7.03 24.18
N GLY A 418 2.56 6.75 24.39
CA GLY A 418 3.60 7.78 24.37
C GLY A 418 3.67 8.49 23.01
N LEU A 419 3.62 7.73 21.90
CA LEU A 419 3.60 8.28 20.54
C LEU A 419 2.37 9.17 20.29
N ARG A 420 1.19 8.75 20.73
CA ARG A 420 -0.05 9.51 20.57
C ARG A 420 -0.10 10.80 21.40
N ASN A 421 0.55 10.79 22.55
CA ASN A 421 0.54 11.91 23.49
C ASN A 421 1.70 12.91 23.32
N TYR A 422 2.65 12.63 22.45
CA TYR A 422 3.78 13.53 22.21
C TYR A 422 3.45 14.48 21.06
N ASP A 423 3.35 15.78 21.37
CA ASP A 423 3.14 16.83 20.37
C ASP A 423 4.40 16.99 19.52
N CYS A 424 4.27 16.74 18.23
CA CYS A 424 5.35 16.90 17.24
C CYS A 424 5.13 18.13 16.32
N THR A 425 4.21 19.00 16.66
CA THR A 425 3.94 20.23 15.90
C THR A 425 5.21 21.08 15.84
N GLY A 426 5.64 21.44 14.62
CA GLY A 426 6.86 22.20 14.41
C GLY A 426 8.16 21.39 14.38
N MET A 427 8.12 20.07 14.48
CA MET A 427 9.27 19.25 14.14
C MET A 427 9.63 19.45 12.67
N GLY A 428 10.91 19.72 12.39
CA GLY A 428 11.41 19.85 11.03
C GLY A 428 11.42 18.50 10.33
N PHE A 429 10.59 18.33 9.29
CA PHE A 429 10.66 17.19 8.37
C PHE A 429 11.42 17.59 7.10
N PRO A 430 12.00 16.61 6.35
CA PRO A 430 12.93 16.91 5.25
C PRO A 430 12.38 17.77 4.12
N SER A 431 11.06 17.82 3.93
CA SER A 431 10.41 18.59 2.87
C SER A 431 9.07 19.15 3.33
N ALA A 432 8.69 20.34 2.88
CA ALA A 432 7.37 20.91 3.13
C ALA A 432 6.23 20.07 2.51
N SER A 433 6.52 19.27 1.49
CA SER A 433 5.59 18.32 0.89
C SER A 433 5.55 16.95 1.58
N ASP A 434 6.34 16.74 2.64
CA ASP A 434 6.30 15.51 3.44
C ASP A 434 4.95 15.42 4.18
N PRO A 435 4.18 14.34 4.02
CA PRO A 435 2.87 14.22 4.66
C PRO A 435 2.94 14.27 6.20
N ARG A 436 4.12 14.01 6.78
CA ARG A 436 4.38 14.11 8.23
C ARG A 436 4.32 15.54 8.76
N VAL A 437 4.50 16.54 7.90
CA VAL A 437 4.41 17.97 8.28
C VAL A 437 3.05 18.32 8.88
N MET A 438 2.00 17.59 8.49
CA MET A 438 0.64 17.79 8.99
C MET A 438 0.35 17.00 10.27
N ALA A 439 1.26 16.13 10.71
CA ALA A 439 1.07 15.34 11.93
C ALA A 439 1.17 16.23 13.18
N THR A 440 0.23 16.04 14.10
CA THR A 440 0.23 16.75 15.39
C THR A 440 0.85 15.91 16.50
N ASN A 441 1.00 14.62 16.30
CA ASN A 441 1.61 13.70 17.25
C ASN A 441 2.54 12.71 16.55
N LEU A 442 3.44 12.07 17.30
CA LEU A 442 4.42 11.15 16.75
C LEU A 442 3.76 9.89 16.13
N TYR A 443 2.62 9.46 16.63
CA TYR A 443 1.93 8.29 16.07
C TYR A 443 1.53 8.54 14.61
N ASP A 444 0.96 9.69 14.31
CA ASP A 444 0.54 10.05 12.95
C ASP A 444 1.72 10.36 12.01
N ALA A 445 2.87 10.75 12.57
CA ALA A 445 4.10 10.98 11.80
C ALA A 445 4.84 9.68 11.42
N ILE A 446 4.50 8.55 12.04
CA ILE A 446 5.18 7.26 11.88
C ILE A 446 4.29 6.33 11.06
N TRP A 447 4.89 5.60 10.10
CA TRP A 447 4.15 4.64 9.29
C TRP A 447 3.80 3.37 10.08
N GLN A 448 4.78 2.83 10.87
CA GLN A 448 4.58 1.68 11.75
C GLN A 448 5.51 1.78 12.95
N ALA A 449 4.98 1.46 14.14
CA ALA A 449 5.74 1.37 15.37
C ALA A 449 5.35 0.13 16.18
N GLY A 450 6.27 -0.35 16.99
CA GLY A 450 6.03 -1.46 17.91
C GLY A 450 7.24 -1.76 18.78
N VAL A 451 7.02 -2.62 19.76
CA VAL A 451 8.04 -3.14 20.66
C VAL A 451 8.34 -4.59 20.31
N ILE A 452 9.61 -4.98 20.37
CA ILE A 452 10.10 -6.36 20.19
C ILE A 452 10.68 -6.84 21.49
N LEU A 453 10.26 -8.01 21.96
CA LEU A 453 10.83 -8.67 23.13
C LEU A 453 12.02 -9.54 22.72
N LEU A 454 13.22 -9.23 23.26
CA LEU A 454 14.43 -9.92 22.91
C LEU A 454 14.64 -11.19 23.77
N PRO A 455 15.18 -12.29 23.21
CA PRO A 455 15.28 -13.60 23.89
C PRO A 455 16.50 -13.71 24.82
N ILE A 456 17.12 -12.60 25.16
CA ILE A 456 18.31 -12.55 26.02
C ILE A 456 17.95 -11.99 27.39
N LYS A 457 18.82 -12.25 28.37
CA LYS A 457 18.76 -11.62 29.69
C LYS A 457 19.88 -10.60 29.82
N SER A 458 19.56 -9.39 30.28
CA SER A 458 20.55 -8.36 30.58
C SER A 458 20.65 -8.13 32.08
N VAL A 459 21.85 -7.75 32.52
CA VAL A 459 22.08 -7.34 33.92
C VAL A 459 21.54 -5.93 34.11
N GLY A 460 20.74 -5.75 35.14
CA GLY A 460 20.28 -4.45 35.63
C GLY A 460 20.56 -4.30 37.12
N VAL A 461 20.43 -3.09 37.60
CA VAL A 461 20.44 -2.77 39.04
C VAL A 461 19.16 -2.01 39.33
N MET A 462 18.29 -2.60 40.13
CA MET A 462 17.02 -2.00 40.55
C MET A 462 16.99 -1.93 42.08
N GLY A 463 17.01 -0.74 42.63
CA GLY A 463 17.33 -0.55 44.02
C GLY A 463 18.77 -0.97 44.26
N ASP A 464 19.06 -1.72 45.33
CA ASP A 464 20.39 -2.22 45.65
C ASP A 464 20.62 -3.66 45.18
N GLU A 465 19.72 -4.23 44.37
CA GLU A 465 19.79 -5.61 43.89
C GLU A 465 20.10 -5.71 42.40
N ARG A 466 20.85 -6.76 42.01
CA ARG A 466 21.07 -7.11 40.61
C ARG A 466 19.84 -7.82 40.07
N THR A 467 19.36 -7.39 38.90
CA THR A 467 18.27 -8.04 38.16
C THR A 467 18.79 -8.67 36.87
N TYR A 468 18.11 -9.74 36.42
CA TYR A 468 18.38 -10.43 35.15
C TYR A 468 17.06 -10.54 34.38
N GLU A 469 16.76 -9.51 33.58
CA GLU A 469 15.51 -9.40 32.89
C GLU A 469 15.71 -9.19 31.39
N ASN A 470 14.63 -9.24 30.60
CA ASN A 470 14.72 -9.09 29.16
C ASN A 470 14.90 -7.62 28.75
N PRO A 471 15.75 -7.33 27.77
CA PRO A 471 15.66 -6.07 27.03
C PRO A 471 14.51 -6.11 26.05
N VAL A 472 13.96 -4.94 25.75
CA VAL A 472 13.03 -4.71 24.65
C VAL A 472 13.63 -3.76 23.64
N ALA A 473 13.34 -3.98 22.34
CA ALA A 473 13.69 -3.08 21.26
C ALA A 473 12.49 -2.28 20.81
N LEU A 474 12.60 -0.96 20.77
CA LEU A 474 11.64 -0.09 20.11
C LEU A 474 11.94 -0.08 18.61
N ARG A 475 10.92 -0.16 17.79
CA ARG A 475 11.01 0.00 16.34
C ARG A 475 10.02 1.04 15.89
N ALA A 476 10.45 1.99 15.05
CA ALA A 476 9.58 2.92 14.36
C ALA A 476 10.16 3.21 12.98
N VAL A 477 9.32 3.14 11.96
CA VAL A 477 9.74 3.37 10.59
C VAL A 477 8.80 4.35 9.87
N VAL A 478 9.37 5.05 8.90
CA VAL A 478 8.66 5.85 7.91
C VAL A 478 8.80 5.18 6.56
N SER A 479 7.71 5.12 5.82
CA SER A 479 7.65 4.53 4.50
C SER A 479 6.47 5.11 3.72
N THR A 480 6.58 5.13 2.40
CA THR A 480 5.47 5.48 1.50
C THR A 480 4.85 4.25 0.85
N ASP A 481 5.62 3.17 0.70
CA ASP A 481 5.26 2.00 -0.10
C ASP A 481 5.45 0.64 0.61
N ALA A 482 5.99 0.65 1.83
CA ALA A 482 6.40 -0.53 2.60
C ALA A 482 7.53 -1.37 1.96
N MET A 483 7.99 -1.03 0.76
CA MET A 483 9.11 -1.70 0.09
C MET A 483 10.45 -1.18 0.61
N THR A 484 10.55 0.12 0.77
CA THR A 484 11.66 0.82 1.41
C THR A 484 11.17 1.51 2.68
N ALA A 485 11.98 1.54 3.72
CA ALA A 485 11.66 2.21 4.96
C ALA A 485 12.91 2.71 5.67
N ASP A 486 12.81 3.91 6.21
CA ASP A 486 13.83 4.45 7.10
C ASP A 486 13.35 4.43 8.55
N TRP A 487 14.29 4.34 9.49
CA TRP A 487 13.96 4.49 10.90
C TRP A 487 13.57 5.94 11.23
N PHE A 488 12.63 6.12 12.15
CA PHE A 488 12.18 7.45 12.57
C PHE A 488 13.16 8.08 13.57
N GLN A 489 13.56 9.32 13.35
CA GLN A 489 14.48 10.06 14.25
C GLN A 489 13.69 10.69 15.38
N PHE A 490 13.66 10.02 16.53
CA PHE A 490 12.98 10.54 17.72
C PHE A 490 13.74 11.67 18.41
N PRO A 491 13.01 12.61 19.04
CA PRO A 491 13.57 13.47 20.09
C PRO A 491 14.13 12.61 21.24
N TYR A 492 15.30 13.01 21.75
CA TYR A 492 15.96 12.25 22.82
C TYR A 492 15.16 12.22 24.14
N ASP A 493 14.45 13.31 24.45
CA ASP A 493 13.57 13.41 25.61
C ASP A 493 12.41 12.42 25.54
N PHE A 494 11.85 12.20 24.33
CA PHE A 494 10.85 11.17 24.12
C PHE A 494 11.40 9.77 24.41
N LEU A 495 12.56 9.43 23.84
CA LEU A 495 13.18 8.11 24.09
C LEU A 495 13.52 7.90 25.56
N ALA A 496 14.06 8.91 26.23
CA ALA A 496 14.35 8.86 27.66
C ALA A 496 13.09 8.58 28.47
N LYS A 497 12.02 9.36 28.24
CA LYS A 497 10.74 9.22 28.93
C LYS A 497 10.12 7.83 28.75
N ILE A 498 10.10 7.31 27.50
CA ILE A 498 9.52 6.00 27.21
C ILE A 498 10.34 4.88 27.83
N SER A 499 11.69 4.97 27.76
CA SER A 499 12.58 4.02 28.40
C SER A 499 12.35 3.94 29.92
N ASP A 500 12.29 5.10 30.58
CA ASP A 500 12.05 5.18 32.01
C ASP A 500 10.66 4.62 32.38
N GLU A 501 9.64 4.94 31.60
CA GLU A 501 8.28 4.47 31.88
C GLU A 501 8.16 2.95 31.71
N ILE A 502 8.76 2.37 30.65
CA ILE A 502 8.76 0.92 30.43
C ILE A 502 9.51 0.21 31.56
N ILE A 503 10.73 0.63 31.89
CA ILE A 503 11.56 -0.02 32.92
C ILE A 503 10.88 0.04 34.30
N ASN A 504 10.23 1.16 34.64
CA ASN A 504 9.60 1.33 35.95
C ASN A 504 8.26 0.61 36.07
N LYS A 505 7.49 0.43 34.97
CA LYS A 505 6.13 -0.10 35.05
C LYS A 505 6.01 -1.55 34.55
N VAL A 506 6.91 -2.02 33.68
CA VAL A 506 6.83 -3.35 33.10
C VAL A 506 7.79 -4.32 33.81
N ARG A 507 7.22 -5.17 34.67
CA ARG A 507 8.00 -6.22 35.32
C ARG A 507 8.52 -7.21 34.27
N GLY A 508 9.82 -7.52 34.32
CA GLY A 508 10.48 -8.42 33.38
C GLY A 508 11.30 -7.69 32.31
N VAL A 509 11.38 -6.34 32.38
CA VAL A 509 12.19 -5.50 31.50
C VAL A 509 13.10 -4.60 32.32
N ASN A 510 14.41 -4.65 32.04
CA ASN A 510 15.40 -3.78 32.67
C ASN A 510 16.26 -2.97 31.68
N ARG A 511 15.94 -3.04 30.38
CA ARG A 511 16.66 -2.31 29.34
C ARG A 511 15.78 -2.06 28.11
N VAL A 512 15.88 -0.85 27.57
CA VAL A 512 15.25 -0.46 26.30
C VAL A 512 16.35 -0.09 25.31
N VAL A 513 16.25 -0.59 24.08
CA VAL A 513 17.10 -0.23 22.95
C VAL A 513 16.23 0.28 21.80
N TYR A 514 16.83 1.02 20.84
CA TYR A 514 16.13 1.50 19.66
C TYR A 514 16.79 0.97 18.39
N ASP A 515 16.01 0.38 17.49
CA ASP A 515 16.49 -0.15 16.22
C ASP A 515 16.53 0.96 15.16
N ILE A 516 17.75 1.31 14.72
CA ILE A 516 18.05 2.35 13.74
C ILE A 516 18.37 1.79 12.34
N SER A 517 17.88 0.60 12.00
CA SER A 517 18.16 -0.05 10.72
C SER A 517 17.14 0.35 9.66
N SER A 518 17.61 0.71 8.46
CA SER A 518 16.77 0.98 7.29
C SER A 518 16.42 -0.30 6.54
N LYS A 519 15.34 -0.30 5.79
CA LYS A 519 14.96 -1.38 4.86
C LYS A 519 15.16 -0.91 3.42
N PRO A 520 15.97 -1.57 2.59
CA PRO A 520 16.92 -2.64 2.95
C PRO A 520 18.12 -2.11 3.77
N PRO A 521 18.98 -2.95 4.40
CA PRO A 521 18.97 -4.43 4.35
C PRO A 521 18.07 -5.08 5.40
N ALA A 522 17.65 -4.36 6.46
CA ALA A 522 16.75 -4.91 7.46
C ALA A 522 15.31 -5.05 6.91
N THR A 523 14.46 -5.73 7.66
CA THR A 523 13.01 -5.77 7.46
C THR A 523 12.32 -4.79 8.41
N ILE A 524 11.02 -4.56 8.24
CA ILE A 524 10.25 -3.72 9.16
C ILE A 524 10.00 -4.49 10.46
N GLU A 525 9.46 -5.71 10.37
CA GLU A 525 9.34 -6.63 11.50
C GLU A 525 10.63 -7.46 11.65
N TRP A 526 10.91 -7.96 12.84
CA TRP A 526 12.13 -8.72 13.13
C TRP A 526 12.02 -10.21 12.81
N GLU A 527 10.80 -10.76 12.83
CA GLU A 527 10.50 -12.14 12.40
C GLU A 527 9.50 -12.19 11.24
#